data_ebc7c31e6e2646a46d530b6a12101dbe
#
_entry.id   ebc7c31e6e2646a46d530b6a12101dbe
#
_cell.length_a   1.000
_cell.length_b   1.000
_cell.length_c   1.000
_cell.angle_alpha   90.00
_cell.angle_beta   90.00
_cell.angle_gamma   90.00
#
_symmetry.space_group_name_H-M   'P 1'
#
loop_
_entity.id
_entity.type
_entity.pdbx_description
1 polymer ?
#
loop_
_entity_poly.entity_id
_entity_poly.type
_entity_poly.pdbx_seq_one_letter_code
_entity_poly.pdbx_strand_id
1 'polypeptide(L)'
;MTLLGYVAMAVVGGLGMQFTIAGYFEWFYYRRRRDRAAEWKCQPKRWAPERVRRRDIWLGMANMIGGSTASGFLVYAIATDNPTRVYFADAGHGLAFGVGITIVYFMATDVALYWAHRILHRPWLFRTIHRWHHATPRRARSPPARCTRSSSSLPSGRDAADLRH
;
A
#
# COMPACT_ATOMS: atom_id res chain seq x y z
N MET A 1 4.93 -31.62 -1.88
CA MET A 1 3.70 -30.91 -1.47
C MET A 1 2.71 -30.91 -2.63
N THR A 2 1.40 -30.93 -2.34
CA THR A 2 0.35 -30.82 -3.36
C THR A 2 0.15 -29.35 -3.79
N LEU A 3 -0.48 -29.11 -4.94
CA LEU A 3 -0.86 -27.77 -5.39
C LEU A 3 -1.65 -27.01 -4.30
N LEU A 4 -2.63 -27.70 -3.69
CA LEU A 4 -3.43 -27.14 -2.61
C LEU A 4 -2.56 -26.67 -1.42
N GLY A 5 -1.51 -27.43 -1.09
CA GLY A 5 -0.56 -27.07 -0.03
C GLY A 5 0.20 -25.78 -0.34
N TYR A 6 0.68 -25.59 -1.57
CA TYR A 6 1.36 -24.36 -1.98
C TYR A 6 0.40 -23.15 -1.96
N VAL A 7 -0.81 -23.32 -2.47
CA VAL A 7 -1.83 -22.26 -2.46
C VAL A 7 -2.23 -21.91 -1.03
N ALA A 8 -2.50 -22.91 -0.19
CA ALA A 8 -2.87 -22.65 1.22
C ALA A 8 -1.76 -21.91 1.98
N MET A 9 -0.51 -22.34 1.81
CA MET A 9 0.64 -21.68 2.43
C MET A 9 0.79 -20.23 1.96
N ALA A 10 0.65 -19.96 0.67
CA ALA A 10 0.71 -18.59 0.12
C ALA A 10 -0.43 -17.72 0.65
N VAL A 11 -1.67 -18.24 0.72
CA VAL A 11 -2.83 -17.49 1.24
C VAL A 11 -2.67 -17.21 2.74
N VAL A 12 -2.28 -18.20 3.53
CA VAL A 12 -2.06 -17.99 4.98
C VAL A 12 -0.93 -16.99 5.23
N GLY A 13 0.18 -17.10 4.49
CA GLY A 13 1.29 -16.16 4.59
C GLY A 13 0.90 -14.73 4.18
N GLY A 14 0.19 -14.59 3.06
CA GLY A 14 -0.29 -13.29 2.57
C GLY A 14 -1.27 -12.63 3.52
N LEU A 15 -2.25 -13.36 4.03
CA LEU A 15 -3.18 -12.85 5.04
C LEU A 15 -2.46 -12.51 6.35
N GLY A 16 -1.53 -13.36 6.79
CA GLY A 16 -0.72 -13.11 7.99
C GLY A 16 0.05 -11.80 7.88
N MET A 17 0.74 -11.57 6.76
CA MET A 17 1.44 -10.31 6.48
C MET A 17 0.47 -9.11 6.44
N GLN A 18 -0.67 -9.24 5.78
CA GLN A 18 -1.70 -8.19 5.71
C GLN A 18 -2.20 -7.80 7.11
N PHE A 19 -2.58 -8.79 7.94
CA PHE A 19 -3.06 -8.51 9.30
C PHE A 19 -1.98 -7.95 10.20
N THR A 20 -0.74 -8.41 10.08
CA THR A 20 0.37 -7.89 10.88
C THR A 20 0.66 -6.44 10.53
N ILE A 21 0.87 -6.13 9.24
CA ILE A 21 1.25 -4.78 8.81
C ILE A 21 0.06 -3.82 8.92
N ALA A 22 -1.05 -4.12 8.24
CA ALA A 22 -2.20 -3.23 8.23
C ALA A 22 -2.88 -3.15 9.60
N GLY A 23 -2.96 -4.26 10.34
CA GLY A 23 -3.47 -4.31 11.70
C GLY A 23 -2.64 -3.50 12.67
N TYR A 24 -1.30 -3.55 12.55
CA TYR A 24 -0.41 -2.70 13.35
C TYR A 24 -0.67 -1.22 13.09
N PHE A 25 -0.73 -0.79 11.82
CA PHE A 25 -0.98 0.62 11.49
C PHE A 25 -2.37 1.07 11.92
N GLU A 26 -3.39 0.24 11.73
CA GLU A 26 -4.76 0.52 12.21
C GLU A 26 -4.78 0.69 13.73
N TRP A 27 -4.19 -0.24 14.47
CA TRP A 27 -4.13 -0.16 15.92
C TRP A 27 -3.33 1.05 16.40
N PHE A 28 -2.12 1.26 15.86
CA PHE A 28 -1.20 2.30 16.32
C PHE A 28 -1.71 3.71 16.01
N TYR A 29 -2.14 3.97 14.76
CA TYR A 29 -2.56 5.30 14.35
C TYR A 29 -4.05 5.54 14.61
N TYR A 30 -4.94 4.60 14.26
CA TYR A 30 -6.37 4.85 14.29
C TYR A 30 -7.04 4.54 15.63
N ARG A 31 -6.38 3.76 16.51
CA ARG A 31 -6.87 3.49 17.88
C ARG A 31 -6.02 4.20 18.93
N ARG A 32 -4.72 3.88 19.02
CA ARG A 32 -3.84 4.36 20.10
C ARG A 32 -3.52 5.86 20.02
N ARG A 33 -3.31 6.41 18.80
CA ARG A 33 -2.96 7.83 18.59
C ARG A 33 -4.10 8.65 17.99
N ARG A 34 -5.32 8.25 18.20
CA ARG A 34 -6.51 8.94 17.67
C ARG A 34 -6.69 10.33 18.24
N ASP A 35 -6.40 10.53 19.50
CA ASP A 35 -6.40 11.80 20.23
C ASP A 35 -5.36 12.80 19.69
N ARG A 36 -4.25 12.28 19.16
CA ARG A 36 -3.17 13.05 18.56
C ARG A 36 -3.25 13.11 17.03
N ALA A 37 -4.43 13.02 16.46
CA ALA A 37 -4.62 12.99 15.01
C ALA A 37 -4.02 14.21 14.29
N ALA A 38 -3.92 15.36 14.93
CA ALA A 38 -3.33 16.57 14.38
C ALA A 38 -1.82 16.44 14.08
N GLU A 39 -1.11 15.53 14.77
CA GLU A 39 0.33 15.33 14.60
C GLU A 39 0.68 14.54 13.34
N TRP A 40 -0.19 13.58 12.95
CA TRP A 40 0.14 12.61 11.89
C TRP A 40 -0.84 12.60 10.73
N LYS A 41 -2.02 13.23 10.86
CA LYS A 41 -3.07 13.18 9.85
C LYS A 41 -3.31 14.54 9.23
N CYS A 42 -3.24 14.64 7.89
CA CYS A 42 -3.48 15.90 7.17
C CYS A 42 -4.89 16.48 7.38
N GLN A 43 -5.87 15.63 7.69
CA GLN A 43 -7.25 16.02 7.98
C GLN A 43 -7.71 15.43 9.32
N PRO A 44 -7.28 15.99 10.47
CA PRO A 44 -7.47 15.40 11.79
C PRO A 44 -8.94 15.15 12.15
N LYS A 45 -9.84 16.03 11.72
CA LYS A 45 -11.27 15.98 12.03
C LYS A 45 -12.06 15.03 11.13
N ARG A 46 -11.47 14.53 10.04
CA ARG A 46 -12.18 13.67 9.08
C ARG A 46 -11.80 12.20 9.30
N TRP A 47 -12.78 11.41 9.69
CA TRP A 47 -12.66 9.96 9.86
C TRP A 47 -13.55 9.25 8.87
N ALA A 48 -13.08 8.13 8.32
CA ALA A 48 -13.91 7.30 7.46
C ALA A 48 -15.05 6.67 8.28
N PRO A 49 -16.30 6.68 7.76
CA PRO A 49 -17.39 5.95 8.39
C PRO A 49 -17.05 4.47 8.54
N GLU A 50 -17.52 3.85 9.61
CA GLU A 50 -17.24 2.44 9.91
C GLU A 50 -17.61 1.50 8.74
N ARG A 51 -18.73 1.76 8.06
CA ARG A 51 -19.14 1.00 6.89
C ARG A 51 -18.10 1.03 5.76
N VAL A 52 -17.48 2.20 5.53
CA VAL A 52 -16.43 2.36 4.50
C VAL A 52 -15.18 1.60 4.93
N ARG A 53 -14.76 1.76 6.17
CA ARG A 53 -13.60 1.07 6.74
C ARG A 53 -13.74 -0.45 6.65
N ARG A 54 -14.90 -1.01 7.03
CA ARG A 54 -15.16 -2.45 6.90
C ARG A 54 -15.11 -2.92 5.46
N ARG A 55 -15.73 -2.17 4.54
CA ARG A 55 -15.65 -2.50 3.10
C ARG A 55 -14.22 -2.53 2.60
N ASP A 56 -13.40 -1.54 2.97
CA ASP A 56 -12.03 -1.44 2.52
C ASP A 56 -11.16 -2.59 3.08
N ILE A 57 -11.42 -3.03 4.32
CA ILE A 57 -10.79 -4.23 4.90
C ILE A 57 -11.17 -5.48 4.08
N TRP A 58 -12.45 -5.69 3.79
CA TRP A 58 -12.90 -6.85 3.00
C TRP A 58 -12.34 -6.86 1.59
N LEU A 59 -12.28 -5.71 0.93
CA LEU A 59 -11.64 -5.58 -0.39
C LEU A 59 -10.15 -5.88 -0.33
N GLY A 60 -9.46 -5.40 0.70
CA GLY A 60 -8.05 -5.72 0.93
C GLY A 60 -7.82 -7.22 1.12
N MET A 61 -8.66 -7.87 1.93
CA MET A 61 -8.60 -9.33 2.13
C MET A 61 -8.86 -10.10 0.83
N ALA A 62 -9.88 -9.73 0.06
CA ALA A 62 -10.20 -10.37 -1.21
C ALA A 62 -9.05 -10.25 -2.21
N ASN A 63 -8.43 -9.07 -2.33
CA ASN A 63 -7.26 -8.86 -3.17
C ASN A 63 -6.06 -9.68 -2.70
N MET A 64 -5.83 -9.78 -1.40
CA MET A 64 -4.73 -10.57 -0.86
C MET A 64 -4.94 -12.06 -1.11
N ILE A 65 -6.15 -12.59 -0.93
CA ILE A 65 -6.48 -13.98 -1.26
C ILE A 65 -6.25 -14.25 -2.74
N GLY A 66 -6.75 -13.38 -3.63
CA GLY A 66 -6.58 -13.56 -5.08
C GLY A 66 -5.11 -13.54 -5.51
N GLY A 67 -4.35 -12.53 -5.06
CA GLY A 67 -2.93 -12.42 -5.35
C GLY A 67 -2.10 -13.57 -4.78
N SER A 68 -2.36 -13.96 -3.54
CA SER A 68 -1.69 -15.09 -2.90
C SER A 68 -2.02 -16.43 -3.57
N THR A 69 -3.25 -16.60 -4.04
CA THR A 69 -3.64 -17.80 -4.81
C THR A 69 -2.84 -17.86 -6.10
N ALA A 70 -2.77 -16.78 -6.88
CA ALA A 70 -1.96 -16.72 -8.09
C ALA A 70 -0.47 -16.99 -7.81
N SER A 71 0.07 -16.43 -6.73
CA SER A 71 1.44 -16.69 -6.28
C SER A 71 1.66 -18.16 -5.91
N GLY A 72 0.69 -18.80 -5.23
CA GLY A 72 0.75 -20.22 -4.89
C GLY A 72 0.81 -21.13 -6.12
N PHE A 73 0.02 -20.83 -7.16
CA PHE A 73 0.10 -21.51 -8.46
C PHE A 73 1.47 -21.34 -9.11
N LEU A 74 2.01 -20.12 -9.10
CA LEU A 74 3.32 -19.85 -9.68
C LEU A 74 4.44 -20.62 -8.95
N VAL A 75 4.43 -20.59 -7.62
CA VAL A 75 5.42 -21.33 -6.80
C VAL A 75 5.31 -22.82 -7.01
N TYR A 76 4.08 -23.36 -7.12
CA TYR A 76 3.87 -24.77 -7.47
C TYR A 76 4.46 -25.10 -8.83
N ALA A 77 4.19 -24.28 -9.85
CA ALA A 77 4.73 -24.48 -11.20
C ALA A 77 6.26 -24.48 -11.22
N ILE A 78 6.90 -23.61 -10.45
CA ILE A 78 8.36 -23.55 -10.31
C ILE A 78 8.90 -24.79 -9.58
N ALA A 79 8.19 -25.27 -8.55
CA ALA A 79 8.66 -26.36 -7.69
C ALA A 79 8.43 -27.76 -8.27
N THR A 80 7.65 -27.90 -9.34
CA THR A 80 7.29 -29.22 -9.95
C THR A 80 7.89 -29.46 -11.32
N ASP A 81 9.17 -29.09 -11.51
CA ASP A 81 9.98 -29.33 -12.71
C ASP A 81 9.37 -28.86 -14.04
N ASN A 82 8.47 -27.87 -13.97
CA ASN A 82 8.07 -27.17 -15.18
C ASN A 82 9.30 -26.44 -15.77
N PRO A 83 9.41 -26.29 -17.10
CA PRO A 83 10.55 -25.67 -17.74
C PRO A 83 10.58 -24.17 -17.44
N THR A 84 10.96 -23.83 -16.23
CA THR A 84 11.20 -22.45 -15.79
C THR A 84 12.70 -22.16 -15.86
N ARG A 85 13.04 -20.91 -16.12
CA ARG A 85 14.43 -20.43 -16.03
C ARG A 85 14.77 -19.89 -14.64
N VAL A 86 14.02 -20.31 -13.61
CA VAL A 86 14.30 -19.94 -12.23
C VAL A 86 15.36 -20.87 -11.66
N TYR A 87 16.41 -20.32 -11.11
CA TYR A 87 17.49 -21.06 -10.43
C TYR A 87 17.66 -20.51 -9.00
N PHE A 88 17.96 -21.42 -8.07
CA PHE A 88 18.11 -21.10 -6.65
C PHE A 88 19.58 -21.04 -6.19
N ALA A 89 20.52 -21.39 -7.08
CA ALA A 89 21.93 -21.34 -6.81
C ALA A 89 22.61 -20.24 -7.65
N ASP A 90 23.80 -19.82 -7.22
CA ASP A 90 24.64 -18.96 -8.05
C ASP A 90 25.08 -19.75 -9.30
N ALA A 91 24.34 -19.56 -10.38
CA ALA A 91 24.61 -20.23 -11.66
C ALA A 91 25.89 -19.74 -12.36
N GLY A 92 26.89 -19.30 -11.60
CA GLY A 92 28.15 -18.75 -12.10
C GLY A 92 28.09 -17.30 -12.57
N HIS A 93 26.98 -16.62 -12.31
CA HIS A 93 26.79 -15.25 -12.80
C HIS A 93 27.34 -14.15 -11.91
N GLY A 94 27.68 -14.46 -10.67
CA GLY A 94 28.23 -13.52 -9.70
C GLY A 94 27.27 -12.43 -9.19
N LEU A 95 27.67 -11.76 -8.11
CA LEU A 95 26.84 -10.76 -7.40
C LEU A 95 26.41 -9.58 -8.30
N ALA A 96 27.30 -9.08 -9.15
CA ALA A 96 27.02 -7.93 -10.02
C ALA A 96 25.85 -8.23 -10.98
N PHE A 97 25.81 -9.43 -11.55
CA PHE A 97 24.69 -9.87 -12.37
C PHE A 97 23.40 -9.97 -11.56
N GLY A 98 23.45 -10.56 -10.36
CA GLY A 98 22.29 -10.66 -9.48
C GLY A 98 21.70 -9.30 -9.11
N VAL A 99 22.53 -8.32 -8.79
CA VAL A 99 22.10 -6.94 -8.53
C VAL A 99 21.51 -6.30 -9.79
N GLY A 100 22.19 -6.44 -10.92
CA GLY A 100 21.73 -5.87 -12.20
C GLY A 100 20.37 -6.41 -12.62
N ILE A 101 20.17 -7.74 -12.59
CA ILE A 101 18.89 -8.35 -12.96
C ILE A 101 17.77 -7.97 -11.98
N THR A 102 18.08 -7.82 -10.70
CA THR A 102 17.13 -7.36 -9.69
C THR A 102 16.63 -5.95 -10.00
N ILE A 103 17.53 -5.02 -10.34
CA ILE A 103 17.15 -3.66 -10.74
C ILE A 103 16.27 -3.68 -11.98
N VAL A 104 16.67 -4.43 -13.01
CA VAL A 104 15.88 -4.57 -14.25
C VAL A 104 14.49 -5.15 -13.97
N TYR A 105 14.41 -6.15 -13.09
CA TYR A 105 13.13 -6.75 -12.67
C TYR A 105 12.22 -5.72 -12.00
N PHE A 106 12.73 -4.94 -11.06
CA PHE A 106 11.93 -3.89 -10.39
C PHE A 106 11.45 -2.83 -11.38
N MET A 107 12.33 -2.36 -12.28
CA MET A 107 11.94 -1.39 -13.31
C MET A 107 10.87 -1.96 -14.26
N ALA A 108 11.06 -3.19 -14.72
CA ALA A 108 10.07 -3.85 -15.59
C ALA A 108 8.72 -4.04 -14.89
N THR A 109 8.74 -4.40 -13.60
CA THR A 109 7.54 -4.55 -12.78
C THR A 109 6.81 -3.21 -12.62
N ASP A 110 7.53 -2.12 -12.34
CA ASP A 110 6.95 -0.79 -12.19
C ASP A 110 6.29 -0.32 -13.49
N VAL A 111 6.96 -0.49 -14.62
CA VAL A 111 6.41 -0.21 -15.96
C VAL A 111 5.15 -1.06 -16.22
N ALA A 112 5.19 -2.35 -15.90
CA ALA A 112 4.06 -3.26 -16.09
C ALA A 112 2.86 -2.85 -15.22
N LEU A 113 3.09 -2.50 -13.95
CA LEU A 113 2.06 -2.01 -13.03
C LEU A 113 1.47 -0.68 -13.50
N TYR A 114 2.30 0.25 -13.99
CA TYR A 114 1.82 1.50 -14.58
C TYR A 114 0.86 1.25 -15.74
N TRP A 115 1.26 0.41 -16.69
CA TRP A 115 0.42 0.09 -17.84
C TRP A 115 -0.84 -0.66 -17.46
N ALA A 116 -0.75 -1.63 -16.55
CA ALA A 116 -1.91 -2.34 -16.02
C ALA A 116 -2.90 -1.37 -15.38
N HIS A 117 -2.44 -0.46 -14.53
CA HIS A 117 -3.28 0.56 -13.91
C HIS A 117 -3.89 1.51 -14.95
N ARG A 118 -3.11 1.94 -15.93
CA ARG A 118 -3.59 2.80 -17.04
C ARG A 118 -4.68 2.11 -17.87
N ILE A 119 -4.54 0.82 -18.14
CA ILE A 119 -5.55 0.01 -18.83
C ILE A 119 -6.84 -0.09 -18.01
N LEU A 120 -6.73 -0.26 -16.68
CA LEU A 120 -7.88 -0.28 -15.77
C LEU A 120 -8.67 1.04 -15.78
N HIS A 121 -8.05 2.15 -16.16
CA HIS A 121 -8.74 3.44 -16.35
C HIS A 121 -9.51 3.56 -17.66
N ARG A 122 -9.46 2.59 -18.58
CA ARG A 122 -10.35 2.59 -19.76
C ARG A 122 -11.82 2.56 -19.32
N PRO A 123 -12.73 3.27 -19.98
CA PRO A 123 -14.11 3.50 -19.51
C PRO A 123 -14.87 2.24 -19.11
N TRP A 124 -14.69 1.15 -19.87
CA TRP A 124 -15.34 -0.13 -19.59
C TRP A 124 -14.76 -0.80 -18.33
N LEU A 125 -13.43 -0.95 -18.23
CA LEU A 125 -12.76 -1.57 -17.08
C LEU A 125 -12.92 -0.72 -15.83
N PHE A 126 -12.88 0.61 -15.97
CA PHE A 126 -13.12 1.51 -14.86
C PHE A 126 -14.51 1.31 -14.27
N ARG A 127 -15.55 1.25 -15.11
CA ARG A 127 -16.94 1.10 -14.63
C ARG A 127 -17.22 -0.25 -14.00
N THR A 128 -16.59 -1.32 -14.48
CA THR A 128 -16.86 -2.70 -14.01
C THR A 128 -16.03 -3.07 -12.80
N ILE A 129 -14.73 -2.78 -12.81
CA ILE A 129 -13.77 -3.28 -11.83
C ILE A 129 -13.14 -2.14 -11.02
N HIS A 130 -12.52 -1.18 -11.70
CA HIS A 130 -11.60 -0.24 -11.08
C HIS A 130 -12.29 0.87 -10.25
N ARG A 131 -13.54 1.21 -10.56
CA ARG A 131 -14.32 2.18 -9.78
C ARG A 131 -14.43 1.82 -8.30
N TRP A 132 -14.41 0.53 -7.98
CA TRP A 132 -14.51 0.07 -6.60
C TRP A 132 -13.25 0.37 -5.80
N HIS A 133 -12.10 0.34 -6.45
CA HIS A 133 -10.83 0.77 -5.87
C HIS A 133 -10.80 2.28 -5.59
N HIS A 134 -11.42 3.10 -6.46
CA HIS A 134 -11.54 4.54 -6.29
C HIS A 134 -12.78 4.99 -5.51
N ALA A 135 -13.64 4.07 -5.08
CA ALA A 135 -14.92 4.37 -4.41
C ALA A 135 -14.77 4.84 -2.95
N THR A 136 -13.56 5.20 -2.51
CA THR A 136 -13.41 5.97 -1.27
C THR A 136 -14.13 7.31 -1.48
N PRO A 137 -15.13 7.67 -0.65
CA PRO A 137 -15.94 8.85 -0.90
C PRO A 137 -15.07 10.10 -0.91
N ARG A 138 -14.76 10.61 -2.09
CA ARG A 138 -14.43 12.02 -2.24
C ARG A 138 -15.72 12.77 -1.93
N ARG A 139 -16.05 12.94 -0.66
CA ARG A 139 -17.07 13.93 -0.30
C ARG A 139 -16.59 15.28 -0.79
N ALA A 140 -17.37 15.76 -1.76
CA ALA A 140 -17.29 16.97 -2.50
C ALA A 140 -16.75 18.18 -1.71
N ARG A 141 -15.93 18.97 -2.41
CA ARG A 141 -15.88 20.43 -2.34
C ARG A 141 -15.66 21.04 -0.95
N SER A 142 -14.50 20.76 -0.42
CA SER A 142 -13.78 21.79 0.34
C SER A 142 -12.43 21.92 -0.33
N PRO A 143 -11.91 23.14 -0.54
CA PRO A 143 -10.58 23.32 -1.13
C PRO A 143 -9.58 22.51 -0.33
N PRO A 144 -8.54 21.95 -0.97
CA PRO A 144 -7.52 21.19 -0.26
C PRO A 144 -6.92 22.11 0.80
N ALA A 145 -7.21 21.81 2.05
CA ALA A 145 -6.44 22.39 3.13
C ALA A 145 -4.99 22.00 2.86
N ARG A 146 -4.18 22.95 2.43
CA ARG A 146 -2.73 22.73 2.30
C ARG A 146 -2.28 22.20 3.64
N CYS A 147 -1.62 21.08 3.63
CA CYS A 147 -0.91 20.54 4.78
C CYS A 147 0.32 21.44 4.98
N THR A 148 0.08 22.68 5.40
CA THR A 148 1.14 23.58 5.80
C THR A 148 1.62 23.07 7.14
N ARG A 149 2.81 22.52 7.14
CA ARG A 149 3.59 22.33 8.35
C ARG A 149 3.56 23.68 9.05
N SER A 150 2.90 23.80 10.20
CA SER A 150 2.96 24.95 11.06
C SER A 150 4.44 25.16 11.40
N SER A 151 5.11 26.05 10.64
CA SER A 151 6.34 26.62 11.10
C SER A 151 5.94 27.42 12.35
N SER A 152 6.31 26.90 13.51
CA SER A 152 6.30 27.63 14.74
C SER A 152 7.00 28.98 14.49
N SER A 153 6.22 30.03 14.31
CA SER A 153 6.71 31.38 14.34
C SER A 153 7.32 31.58 15.73
N LEU A 154 8.64 31.64 15.78
CA LEU A 154 9.36 32.23 16.90
C LEU A 154 8.73 33.60 17.18
N PRO A 155 8.40 33.96 18.44
CA PRO A 155 7.98 35.28 18.75
C PRO A 155 9.15 36.24 18.42
N SER A 156 8.92 37.10 17.44
CA SER A 156 9.77 38.23 17.13
C SER A 156 9.85 39.10 18.38
N GLY A 157 11.00 39.06 19.04
CA GLY A 157 11.30 39.97 20.14
C GLY A 157 11.45 41.39 19.63
N ARG A 158 10.37 42.15 19.62
CA ARG A 158 10.35 43.63 19.56
C ARG A 158 9.08 44.10 20.25
N ASP A 159 9.10 44.17 21.54
CA ASP A 159 8.28 45.08 22.32
C ASP A 159 8.94 45.28 23.70
N ALA A 160 10.12 45.92 23.66
CA ALA A 160 10.81 46.38 24.84
C ALA A 160 11.36 47.80 24.55
N ALA A 161 10.46 48.73 24.23
CA ALA A 161 10.79 50.15 24.25
C ALA A 161 9.49 50.96 24.12
N ASP A 162 8.67 50.99 25.15
CA ASP A 162 7.80 52.18 25.40
C ASP A 162 7.20 52.13 26.82
N LEU A 163 8.04 52.41 27.78
CA LEU A 163 7.62 52.82 29.13
C LEU A 163 8.55 53.93 29.61
N ARG A 164 8.42 55.09 29.01
CA ARG A 164 8.82 56.40 29.64
C ARG A 164 7.98 57.47 28.98
N HIS A 165 6.91 57.87 29.61
CA HIS A 165 6.47 59.24 29.98
C HIS A 165 5.06 59.16 30.56
#